data_fc6cfdba6b98d5575300feb95a5b64ff
#
_entry.id   fc6cfdba6b98d5575300feb95a5b64ff
#
_cell.length_a   1.000
_cell.length_b   1.000
_cell.length_c   1.000
_cell.angle_alpha   90.00
_cell.angle_beta   90.00
_cell.angle_gamma   90.00
#
_symmetry.space_group_name_H-M   'P 1'
#
loop_
_entity.id
_entity.type
_entity.pdbx_description
1 polymer ?
#
loop_
_entity_poly.entity_id
_entity_poly.type
_entity_poly.pdbx_seq_one_letter_code
_entity_poly.pdbx_strand_id
1 'polypeptide(L)'
;MKKLIPVLTFFLLIPAFAADVPAQPAASSAKNSVHRYLVERTFPAGALKGLDAATKKKVNANNASVGVRWIESYANADETKTFCVYEGPDEAAVRKAAELNKLPVDSITEVPVTLLPK
;
A
#
# COMPACT_ATOMS: atom_id res chain seq x y z
N MET A 1 -30.16 65.67 -43.65
CA MET A 1 -29.27 65.48 -42.45
C MET A 1 -29.26 64.03 -42.07
N LYS A 2 -28.23 63.35 -42.47
CA LYS A 2 -28.07 61.92 -42.08
C LYS A 2 -27.21 61.88 -40.83
N LYS A 3 -27.79 61.43 -39.73
CA LYS A 3 -27.03 61.18 -38.51
C LYS A 3 -26.32 59.87 -38.63
N LEU A 4 -25.01 59.97 -38.72
CA LEU A 4 -24.12 58.81 -38.60
C LEU A 4 -24.09 58.35 -37.13
N ILE A 5 -24.59 57.17 -36.88
CA ILE A 5 -24.45 56.55 -35.57
C ILE A 5 -23.10 55.84 -35.60
N PRO A 6 -22.18 56.13 -34.70
CA PRO A 6 -20.95 55.35 -34.61
C PRO A 6 -21.30 53.99 -34.01
N VAL A 7 -21.07 52.97 -34.77
CA VAL A 7 -21.10 51.61 -34.25
C VAL A 7 -19.91 51.46 -33.33
N LEU A 8 -20.21 51.48 -32.03
CA LEU A 8 -19.22 51.18 -31.01
C LEU A 8 -18.98 49.66 -31.01
N THR A 9 -17.91 49.29 -31.69
CA THR A 9 -17.46 47.88 -31.64
C THR A 9 -16.91 47.60 -30.26
N PHE A 10 -17.74 46.95 -29.45
CA PHE A 10 -17.29 46.47 -28.16
C PHE A 10 -16.41 45.25 -28.38
N PHE A 11 -15.11 45.46 -28.33
CA PHE A 11 -14.14 44.37 -28.29
C PHE A 11 -14.24 43.74 -26.90
N LEU A 12 -14.95 42.66 -26.80
CA LEU A 12 -14.96 41.83 -25.58
C LEU A 12 -13.61 41.13 -25.50
N LEU A 13 -12.68 41.71 -24.77
CA LEU A 13 -11.46 41.02 -24.38
C LEU A 13 -11.85 39.96 -23.38
N ILE A 14 -11.98 38.72 -23.83
CA ILE A 14 -12.10 37.58 -22.95
C ILE A 14 -10.71 37.33 -22.37
N PRO A 15 -10.50 37.55 -21.08
CA PRO A 15 -9.25 37.10 -20.50
C PRO A 15 -9.24 35.56 -20.60
N ALA A 16 -8.26 35.07 -21.36
CA ALA A 16 -7.95 33.66 -21.31
C ALA A 16 -7.51 33.35 -19.87
N PHE A 17 -8.43 32.82 -19.10
CA PHE A 17 -8.05 32.14 -17.86
C PHE A 17 -7.23 30.93 -18.28
N ALA A 18 -5.92 31.12 -18.32
CA ALA A 18 -5.03 29.97 -18.23
C ALA A 18 -5.37 29.30 -16.90
N ALA A 19 -6.12 28.22 -16.95
CA ALA A 19 -6.30 27.38 -15.80
C ALA A 19 -4.91 26.88 -15.41
N ASP A 20 -4.35 27.53 -14.41
CA ASP A 20 -3.15 27.05 -13.76
C ASP A 20 -3.58 25.76 -13.05
N VAL A 21 -3.42 24.63 -13.74
CA VAL A 21 -3.58 23.33 -13.13
C VAL A 21 -2.41 23.21 -12.15
N PRO A 22 -2.65 23.28 -10.85
CA PRO A 22 -1.57 23.09 -9.91
C PRO A 22 -0.93 21.74 -10.21
N ALA A 23 0.35 21.76 -10.52
CA ALA A 23 1.13 20.55 -10.65
C ALA A 23 0.87 19.72 -9.41
N GLN A 24 0.26 18.56 -9.59
CA GLN A 24 -0.07 17.68 -8.50
C GLN A 24 1.23 17.33 -7.77
N PRO A 25 1.36 17.64 -6.48
CA PRO A 25 2.62 17.42 -5.81
C PRO A 25 2.97 15.93 -5.89
N ALA A 26 4.25 15.65 -6.06
CA ALA A 26 4.82 14.30 -6.14
C ALA A 26 4.56 13.40 -4.91
N ALA A 27 3.68 13.83 -4.00
CA ALA A 27 3.22 13.06 -2.83
C ALA A 27 2.54 11.74 -3.20
N SER A 28 2.11 11.55 -4.45
CA SER A 28 1.56 10.27 -4.92
C SER A 28 2.64 9.20 -5.10
N SER A 29 3.90 9.56 -5.31
CA SER A 29 4.98 8.58 -5.41
C SER A 29 5.38 8.01 -4.06
N ALA A 30 5.21 8.74 -2.97
CA ALA A 30 5.46 8.25 -1.61
C ALA A 30 4.41 7.23 -1.16
N LYS A 31 3.17 7.31 -1.67
CA LYS A 31 2.09 6.35 -1.37
C LYS A 31 2.26 5.01 -2.08
N ASN A 32 3.09 4.95 -3.11
CA ASN A 32 3.38 3.75 -3.89
C ASN A 32 4.72 3.12 -3.53
N SER A 33 5.42 3.64 -2.52
CA SER A 33 6.64 3.01 -2.05
C SER A 33 6.29 1.69 -1.36
N VAL A 34 6.98 0.63 -1.77
CA VAL A 34 6.82 -0.69 -1.21
C VAL A 34 7.94 -0.91 -0.21
N HIS A 35 7.55 -1.21 1.02
CA HIS A 35 8.46 -1.51 2.12
C HIS A 35 8.39 -2.98 2.44
N ARG A 36 9.49 -3.55 2.88
CA ARG A 36 9.57 -4.94 3.27
C ARG A 36 9.66 -5.06 4.78
N TYR A 37 8.88 -5.99 5.33
CA TYR A 37 8.78 -6.22 6.77
C TYR A 37 9.01 -7.69 7.10
N LEU A 38 9.74 -7.93 8.19
CA LEU A 38 9.82 -9.23 8.84
C LEU A 38 8.87 -9.26 10.03
N VAL A 39 7.94 -10.20 10.02
CA VAL A 39 6.96 -10.38 11.10
C VAL A 39 7.24 -11.69 11.82
N GLU A 40 7.51 -11.59 13.11
CA GLU A 40 7.68 -12.74 13.96
C GLU A 40 6.38 -13.05 14.69
N ARG A 41 6.02 -14.34 14.74
CA ARG A 41 4.80 -14.82 15.36
C ARG A 41 5.08 -16.07 16.16
N THR A 42 4.33 -16.23 17.26
CA THR A 42 4.32 -17.45 18.08
C THR A 42 2.93 -18.05 18.04
N PHE A 43 2.86 -19.34 17.77
CA PHE A 43 1.62 -20.11 17.69
C PHE A 43 1.60 -21.25 18.68
N PRO A 44 0.42 -21.66 19.16
CA PRO A 44 0.26 -22.94 19.86
C PRO A 44 0.67 -24.11 18.96
N ALA A 45 1.13 -25.19 19.55
CA ALA A 45 1.47 -26.40 18.81
C ALA A 45 0.29 -26.90 17.96
N GLY A 46 0.56 -27.19 16.68
CA GLY A 46 -0.45 -27.68 15.75
C GLY A 46 -1.32 -26.61 15.10
N ALA A 47 -1.19 -25.33 15.46
CA ALA A 47 -2.02 -24.26 14.91
C ALA A 47 -1.81 -24.07 13.39
N LEU A 48 -0.62 -24.35 12.86
CA LEU A 48 -0.32 -24.21 11.43
C LEU A 48 -0.81 -25.38 10.58
N LYS A 49 -1.29 -26.45 11.17
CA LYS A 49 -1.86 -27.61 10.45
C LYS A 49 -3.10 -27.23 9.64
N GLY A 50 -3.82 -26.18 10.03
CA GLY A 50 -4.97 -25.65 9.29
C GLY A 50 -4.61 -24.74 8.13
N LEU A 51 -3.33 -24.51 7.83
CA LEU A 51 -2.88 -23.62 6.75
C LEU A 51 -2.89 -24.34 5.41
N ASP A 52 -4.08 -24.72 4.94
CA ASP A 52 -4.30 -25.33 3.64
C ASP A 52 -4.38 -24.30 2.51
N ALA A 53 -4.56 -24.76 1.27
CA ALA A 53 -4.62 -23.89 0.08
C ALA A 53 -5.77 -22.89 0.16
N ALA A 54 -6.95 -23.28 0.67
CA ALA A 54 -8.11 -22.40 0.82
C ALA A 54 -7.84 -21.31 1.85
N THR A 55 -7.24 -21.66 2.98
CA THR A 55 -6.85 -20.71 4.03
C THR A 55 -5.80 -19.72 3.52
N LYS A 56 -4.78 -20.20 2.80
CA LYS A 56 -3.76 -19.33 2.19
C LYS A 56 -4.37 -18.34 1.21
N LYS A 57 -5.33 -18.77 0.40
CA LYS A 57 -6.05 -17.91 -0.54
C LYS A 57 -6.81 -16.80 0.20
N LYS A 58 -7.48 -17.13 1.29
CA LYS A 58 -8.20 -16.17 2.13
C LYS A 58 -7.24 -15.17 2.79
N VAL A 59 -6.13 -15.64 3.32
CA VAL A 59 -5.07 -14.80 3.90
C VAL A 59 -4.55 -13.82 2.85
N ASN A 60 -4.23 -14.29 1.65
CA ASN A 60 -3.76 -13.43 0.56
C ASN A 60 -4.80 -12.38 0.16
N ALA A 61 -6.08 -12.72 0.11
CA ALA A 61 -7.15 -11.78 -0.20
C ALA A 61 -7.28 -10.69 0.89
N ASN A 62 -7.20 -11.07 2.16
CA ASN A 62 -7.23 -10.12 3.28
C ASN A 62 -6.01 -9.20 3.25
N ASN A 63 -4.83 -9.74 2.99
CA ASN A 63 -3.60 -8.95 2.84
C ASN A 63 -3.74 -7.94 1.70
N ALA A 64 -4.20 -8.38 0.53
CA ALA A 64 -4.38 -7.52 -0.63
C ALA A 64 -5.36 -6.37 -0.37
N SER A 65 -6.38 -6.58 0.46
CA SER A 65 -7.36 -5.55 0.79
C SER A 65 -6.77 -4.33 1.51
N VAL A 66 -5.59 -4.49 2.12
CA VAL A 66 -4.85 -3.41 2.77
C VAL A 66 -3.50 -3.12 2.10
N GLY A 67 -3.31 -3.57 0.88
CA GLY A 67 -2.10 -3.31 0.09
C GLY A 67 -0.87 -4.12 0.53
N VAL A 68 -1.07 -5.21 1.24
CA VAL A 68 0.00 -6.07 1.75
C VAL A 68 0.13 -7.32 0.90
N ARG A 69 1.35 -7.76 0.66
CA ARG A 69 1.67 -8.99 -0.05
C ARG A 69 2.52 -9.90 0.82
N TRP A 70 2.08 -11.12 1.00
CA TRP A 70 2.86 -12.16 1.66
C TRP A 70 3.88 -12.73 0.68
N ILE A 71 5.17 -12.65 1.01
CA ILE A 71 6.26 -13.11 0.14
C ILE A 71 6.62 -14.55 0.47
N GLU A 72 7.01 -14.81 1.72
CA GLU A 72 7.42 -16.13 2.19
C GLU A 72 7.40 -16.18 3.72
N SER A 73 7.40 -17.36 4.26
CA SER A 73 7.49 -17.59 5.69
C SER A 73 8.40 -18.78 5.98
N TYR A 74 9.11 -18.66 7.08
CA TYR A 74 9.93 -19.72 7.65
C TYR A 74 9.35 -20.10 9.00
N ALA A 75 9.37 -21.36 9.35
CA ALA A 75 8.96 -21.85 10.65
C ALA A 75 10.08 -22.65 11.31
N ASN A 76 10.10 -22.66 12.64
CA ASN A 76 10.97 -23.55 13.38
C ASN A 76 10.46 -25.02 13.27
N ALA A 77 11.25 -25.97 13.78
CA ALA A 77 10.99 -27.39 13.57
C ALA A 77 9.63 -27.89 14.09
N ASP A 78 9.13 -27.32 15.18
CA ASP A 78 7.83 -27.68 15.75
C ASP A 78 6.67 -26.78 15.28
N GLU A 79 6.96 -25.85 14.37
CA GLU A 79 5.98 -24.92 13.78
C GLU A 79 5.26 -24.03 14.82
N THR A 80 5.91 -23.75 15.94
CA THR A 80 5.39 -22.84 16.95
C THR A 80 5.83 -21.42 16.78
N LYS A 81 6.86 -21.18 15.96
CA LYS A 81 7.36 -19.84 15.65
C LYS A 81 7.55 -19.67 14.15
N THR A 82 7.09 -18.53 13.64
CA THR A 82 7.25 -18.18 12.22
C THR A 82 7.93 -16.83 12.04
N PHE A 83 8.65 -16.74 10.94
CA PHE A 83 9.32 -15.53 10.45
C PHE A 83 8.78 -15.27 9.05
N CYS A 84 7.87 -14.31 8.95
CA CYS A 84 7.13 -14.05 7.72
C CYS A 84 7.63 -12.77 7.06
N VAL A 85 7.88 -12.81 5.76
CA VAL A 85 8.26 -11.64 4.97
C VAL A 85 7.05 -11.12 4.22
N TYR A 86 6.77 -9.83 4.40
CA TYR A 86 5.69 -9.12 3.74
C TYR A 86 6.21 -7.88 3.02
N GLU A 87 5.49 -7.46 2.00
CA GLU A 87 5.64 -6.16 1.39
C GLU A 87 4.34 -5.38 1.57
N GLY A 88 4.46 -4.09 1.85
CA GLY A 88 3.31 -3.22 2.03
C GLY A 88 3.70 -1.75 2.11
N PRO A 89 2.71 -0.84 2.18
CA PRO A 89 2.95 0.59 2.17
C PRO A 89 3.56 1.12 3.48
N ASP A 90 3.24 0.49 4.60
CA ASP A 90 3.71 0.86 5.93
C ASP A 90 3.49 -0.27 6.95
N GLU A 91 4.02 -0.10 8.14
CA GLU A 91 3.85 -1.05 9.24
C GLU A 91 2.39 -1.19 9.66
N ALA A 92 1.64 -0.09 9.66
CA ALA A 92 0.23 -0.10 10.05
C ALA A 92 -0.60 -1.00 9.14
N ALA A 93 -0.33 -1.01 7.83
CA ALA A 93 -0.99 -1.91 6.88
C ALA A 93 -0.68 -3.39 7.16
N VAL A 94 0.58 -3.71 7.48
CA VAL A 94 0.99 -5.07 7.85
C VAL A 94 0.31 -5.52 9.14
N ARG A 95 0.23 -4.65 10.13
CA ARG A 95 -0.46 -4.90 11.39
C ARG A 95 -1.96 -5.11 11.17
N LYS A 96 -2.57 -4.30 10.30
CA LYS A 96 -3.98 -4.44 9.93
C LYS A 96 -4.26 -5.77 9.22
N ALA A 97 -3.39 -6.19 8.33
CA ALA A 97 -3.50 -7.49 7.66
C ALA A 97 -3.47 -8.64 8.67
N ALA A 98 -2.59 -8.57 9.67
CA ALA A 98 -2.55 -9.56 10.74
C ALA A 98 -3.84 -9.61 11.55
N GLU A 99 -4.44 -8.46 11.85
CA GLU A 99 -5.74 -8.37 12.54
C GLU A 99 -6.86 -9.01 11.71
N LEU A 100 -6.92 -8.72 10.42
CA LEU A 100 -7.92 -9.28 9.51
C LEU A 100 -7.82 -10.81 9.42
N ASN A 101 -6.61 -11.33 9.48
CA ASN A 101 -6.34 -12.77 9.45
C ASN A 101 -6.38 -13.42 10.83
N LYS A 102 -6.58 -12.66 11.90
CA LYS A 102 -6.57 -13.11 13.29
C LYS A 102 -5.26 -13.83 13.64
N LEU A 103 -4.15 -13.27 13.17
CA LEU A 103 -2.82 -13.82 13.42
C LEU A 103 -2.12 -13.04 14.55
N PRO A 104 -1.39 -13.73 15.44
CA PRO A 104 -0.60 -13.05 16.45
C PRO A 104 0.58 -12.33 15.83
N VAL A 105 1.07 -11.29 16.49
CA VAL A 105 2.27 -10.54 16.10
C VAL A 105 3.13 -10.35 17.34
N ASP A 106 4.32 -10.92 17.32
CA ASP A 106 5.32 -10.67 18.37
C ASP A 106 6.12 -9.41 18.06
N SER A 107 6.57 -9.27 16.80
CA SER A 107 7.30 -8.10 16.34
C SER A 107 7.11 -7.88 14.84
N ILE A 108 7.23 -6.62 14.41
CA ILE A 108 7.30 -6.20 13.01
C ILE A 108 8.56 -5.35 12.87
N THR A 109 9.45 -5.75 11.96
CA THR A 109 10.70 -5.04 11.70
C THR A 109 10.78 -4.71 10.21
N GLU A 110 10.97 -3.44 9.87
CA GLU A 110 11.27 -3.05 8.50
C GLU A 110 12.67 -3.54 8.12
N VAL A 111 12.80 -4.19 6.97
CA VAL A 111 14.05 -4.76 6.47
C VAL A 111 14.37 -4.22 5.07
N PRO A 112 14.80 -2.96 4.98
CA PRO A 112 14.98 -2.28 3.69
C PRO A 112 16.23 -2.75 2.93
N VAL A 113 17.15 -3.44 3.58
CA VAL A 113 18.43 -3.86 3.00
C VAL A 113 18.44 -5.37 2.76
N THR A 114 18.72 -5.77 1.53
CA THR A 114 18.90 -7.17 1.18
C THR A 114 20.39 -7.48 1.06
N LEU A 115 20.85 -8.45 1.83
CA LEU A 115 22.23 -8.94 1.78
C LEU A 115 22.22 -10.31 1.09
N LEU A 116 22.90 -10.41 -0.03
CA LEU A 116 23.03 -11.65 -0.79
C LEU A 116 24.45 -12.17 -0.71
N PRO A 117 24.64 -13.48 -0.56
CA PRO A 117 25.95 -14.07 -0.68
C PRO A 117 26.44 -13.93 -2.13
N LYS A 118 27.69 -13.57 -2.31
CA LYS A 118 28.33 -13.53 -3.63
C LYS A 118 28.87 -14.91 -4.02
#